data_0ce1b9ea6dd531e3d2d56deb5989ca15
#
_entry.id   0ce1b9ea6dd531e3d2d56deb5989ca15
#
_cell.length_a   1.000
_cell.length_b   1.000
_cell.length_c   1.000
_cell.angle_alpha   90.00
_cell.angle_beta   90.00
_cell.angle_gamma   90.00
#
_symmetry.space_group_name_H-M   'P 1'
#
loop_
_entity.id
_entity.type
_entity.pdbx_description
1 polymer ?
#
loop_
_entity_poly.entity_id
_entity_poly.type
_entity_poly.pdbx_seq_one_letter_code
_entity_poly.pdbx_strand_id
1 'polypeptide(L)'
;AGLHKKLTPSQLTMIAIGGAIGTGLFLGSKFAIAYAGPAVIISYIIGGAIALMLMGCLAEMTVEHPTSGSFGAYAEHYINPLAGFIVRYSYWSCIVLAVGTEVTAVADYMQFWFPNLPSWIWIIFFSTTLIAVNAFSVKAFGSVEYWFSMIKIFAVIAFNIMAIAIAFGTRTPSQAIPNLTGVGGFSPNGFSG
;
A
#
# COMPACT_ATOMS: atom_id res chain seq x y z
N ALA A 1 31.53 -2.84 -1.60
CA ALA A 1 31.20 -1.70 -0.73
C ALA A 1 30.14 -2.16 0.25
N GLY A 2 30.46 -2.23 1.56
CA GLY A 2 29.54 -2.76 2.57
C GLY A 2 28.31 -1.89 2.73
N LEU A 3 27.14 -2.52 2.93
CA LEU A 3 25.89 -1.85 3.24
C LEU A 3 26.00 -1.18 4.62
N HIS A 4 25.83 0.12 4.69
CA HIS A 4 25.83 0.86 5.96
C HIS A 4 24.42 0.91 6.54
N LYS A 5 24.22 0.41 7.77
CA LYS A 5 22.97 0.49 8.50
C LYS A 5 22.72 1.95 8.92
N LYS A 6 21.87 2.67 8.19
CA LYS A 6 21.50 4.08 8.49
C LYS A 6 20.15 4.22 9.18
N LEU A 7 19.31 3.17 9.19
CA LEU A 7 17.97 3.16 9.78
C LEU A 7 17.94 2.26 11.02
N THR A 8 17.15 2.64 12.02
CA THR A 8 16.87 1.79 13.17
C THR A 8 15.86 0.68 12.81
N PRO A 9 15.85 -0.46 13.53
CA PRO A 9 14.85 -1.50 13.29
C PRO A 9 13.41 -0.99 13.37
N SER A 10 13.11 -0.09 14.30
CA SER A 10 11.78 0.53 14.43
C SER A 10 11.42 1.38 13.21
N GLN A 11 12.34 2.17 12.69
CA GLN A 11 12.12 2.94 11.46
C GLN A 11 11.87 2.01 10.28
N LEU A 12 12.65 0.93 10.15
CA LEU A 12 12.48 -0.04 9.06
C LEU A 12 11.11 -0.72 9.12
N THR A 13 10.66 -1.13 10.31
CA THR A 13 9.32 -1.73 10.49
C THR A 13 8.22 -0.74 10.14
N MET A 14 8.34 0.52 10.58
CA MET A 14 7.33 1.54 10.27
C MET A 14 7.31 1.90 8.78
N ILE A 15 8.46 1.98 8.12
CA ILE A 15 8.55 2.18 6.67
C ILE A 15 7.89 1.01 5.92
N ALA A 16 8.13 -0.23 6.35
CA ALA A 16 7.54 -1.41 5.73
C ALA A 16 6.00 -1.42 5.85
N ILE A 17 5.48 -1.17 7.06
CA ILE A 17 4.03 -1.11 7.30
C ILE A 17 3.41 0.09 6.58
N GLY A 18 4.02 1.26 6.69
CA GLY A 18 3.55 2.49 6.05
C GLY A 18 3.58 2.43 4.53
N GLY A 19 4.57 1.76 3.96
CA GLY A 19 4.67 1.52 2.52
C GLY A 19 3.58 0.56 1.99
N ALA A 20 3.10 -0.37 2.83
CA ALA A 20 1.99 -1.24 2.47
C ALA A 20 0.61 -0.53 2.53
N ILE A 21 0.51 0.57 3.31
CA ILE A 21 -0.72 1.36 3.46
C ILE A 21 -0.65 2.55 2.50
N GLY A 22 -1.27 2.42 1.35
CA GLY A 22 -1.34 3.47 0.32
C GLY A 22 -2.75 3.70 -0.19
N THR A 23 -2.88 4.34 -1.33
CA THR A 23 -4.16 4.59 -2.02
C THR A 23 -4.90 3.31 -2.38
N GLY A 24 -4.18 2.21 -2.58
CA GLY A 24 -4.77 0.88 -2.78
C GLY A 24 -5.67 0.44 -1.63
N LEU A 25 -5.28 0.73 -0.37
CA LEU A 25 -6.12 0.42 0.78
C LEU A 25 -7.30 1.40 0.90
N PHE A 26 -7.07 2.71 0.75
CA PHE A 26 -8.11 3.71 1.01
C PHE A 26 -9.07 3.93 -0.18
N LEU A 27 -8.56 3.97 -1.40
CA LEU A 27 -9.36 4.20 -2.60
C LEU A 27 -9.66 2.90 -3.35
N GLY A 28 -8.66 2.03 -3.52
CA GLY A 28 -8.79 0.79 -4.27
C GLY A 28 -9.74 -0.23 -3.63
N SER A 29 -9.79 -0.28 -2.30
CA SER A 29 -10.71 -1.16 -1.58
C SER A 29 -12.19 -0.88 -1.90
N LYS A 30 -12.55 0.36 -2.21
CA LYS A 30 -13.90 0.73 -2.66
C LYS A 30 -14.32 -0.07 -3.90
N PHE A 31 -13.44 -0.17 -4.87
CA PHE A 31 -13.70 -0.91 -6.11
C PHE A 31 -13.74 -2.41 -5.85
N ALA A 32 -12.78 -2.93 -5.09
CA ALA A 32 -12.74 -4.34 -4.73
C ALA A 32 -14.03 -4.80 -3.98
N ILE A 33 -14.49 -3.99 -3.03
CA ILE A 33 -15.73 -4.26 -2.29
C ILE A 33 -16.96 -4.15 -3.21
N ALA A 34 -16.98 -3.16 -4.12
CA ALA A 34 -18.08 -2.98 -5.05
C ALA A 34 -18.24 -4.17 -6.01
N TYR A 35 -17.14 -4.78 -6.44
CA TYR A 35 -17.15 -5.93 -7.34
C TYR A 35 -17.37 -7.27 -6.62
N ALA A 36 -16.60 -7.55 -5.59
CA ALA A 36 -16.61 -8.84 -4.92
C ALA A 36 -17.58 -8.92 -3.73
N GLY A 37 -18.09 -7.77 -3.25
CA GLY A 37 -18.89 -7.73 -2.03
C GLY A 37 -18.11 -8.22 -0.81
N PRO A 38 -18.76 -8.89 0.15
CA PRO A 38 -18.10 -9.47 1.33
C PRO A 38 -17.02 -10.51 1.00
N ALA A 39 -17.11 -11.19 -0.16
CA ALA A 39 -16.13 -12.17 -0.61
C ALA A 39 -14.73 -11.59 -0.85
N VAL A 40 -14.58 -10.27 -0.94
CA VAL A 40 -13.30 -9.57 -1.01
C VAL A 40 -12.32 -9.99 0.10
N ILE A 41 -12.83 -10.39 1.27
CA ILE A 41 -12.01 -10.88 2.39
C ILE A 41 -11.18 -12.10 1.97
N ILE A 42 -11.76 -13.01 1.20
CA ILE A 42 -11.06 -14.20 0.69
C ILE A 42 -9.94 -13.78 -0.26
N SER A 43 -10.20 -12.85 -1.17
CA SER A 43 -9.20 -12.32 -2.10
C SER A 43 -8.03 -11.68 -1.37
N TYR A 44 -8.27 -10.91 -0.32
CA TYR A 44 -7.21 -10.32 0.51
C TYR A 44 -6.41 -11.37 1.29
N ILE A 45 -7.06 -12.42 1.81
CA ILE A 45 -6.36 -13.52 2.49
C ILE A 45 -5.43 -14.26 1.53
N ILE A 46 -5.91 -14.60 0.34
CA ILE A 46 -5.12 -15.29 -0.70
C ILE A 46 -3.95 -14.39 -1.15
N GLY A 47 -4.23 -13.13 -1.47
CA GLY A 47 -3.20 -12.17 -1.86
C GLY A 47 -2.15 -11.95 -0.77
N GLY A 48 -2.57 -11.87 0.49
CA GLY A 48 -1.68 -11.77 1.64
C GLY A 48 -0.80 -12.99 1.81
N ALA A 49 -1.34 -14.19 1.65
CA ALA A 49 -0.57 -15.44 1.71
C ALA A 49 0.49 -15.50 0.60
N ILE A 50 0.15 -15.12 -0.64
CA ILE A 50 1.09 -15.05 -1.76
C ILE A 50 2.19 -14.02 -1.47
N ALA A 51 1.82 -12.84 -0.96
CA ALA A 51 2.79 -11.80 -0.61
C ALA A 51 3.76 -12.25 0.49
N LEU A 52 3.27 -12.96 1.52
CA LEU A 52 4.11 -13.52 2.58
C LEU A 52 5.10 -14.56 2.04
N MET A 53 4.66 -15.46 1.15
CA MET A 53 5.55 -16.43 0.51
C MET A 53 6.63 -15.73 -0.32
N LEU A 54 6.26 -14.74 -1.12
CA LEU A 54 7.20 -13.96 -1.93
C LEU A 54 8.26 -13.25 -1.07
N MET A 55 7.82 -12.61 0.02
CA MET A 55 8.72 -11.92 0.94
C MET A 55 9.60 -12.89 1.72
N GLY A 56 9.10 -14.09 2.06
CA GLY A 56 9.89 -15.16 2.67
C GLY A 56 11.04 -15.59 1.76
N CYS A 57 10.76 -15.89 0.50
CA CYS A 57 11.79 -16.23 -0.49
C CYS A 57 12.83 -15.11 -0.67
N LEU A 58 12.38 -13.86 -0.71
CA LEU A 58 13.28 -12.72 -0.81
C LEU A 58 14.17 -12.59 0.44
N ALA A 59 13.63 -12.82 1.63
CA ALA A 59 14.38 -12.77 2.88
C ALA A 59 15.48 -13.85 2.91
N GLU A 60 15.18 -15.07 2.51
CA GLU A 60 16.16 -16.18 2.40
C GLU A 60 17.28 -15.82 1.41
N MET A 61 16.95 -15.36 0.21
CA MET A 61 17.94 -14.92 -0.77
C MET A 61 18.80 -13.77 -0.26
N THR A 62 18.23 -12.85 0.53
CA THR A 62 18.95 -11.70 1.09
C THR A 62 19.93 -12.13 2.17
N VAL A 63 19.61 -13.14 2.96
CA VAL A 63 20.50 -13.70 3.99
C VAL A 63 21.65 -14.47 3.35
N GLU A 64 21.37 -15.31 2.35
CA GLU A 64 22.38 -16.13 1.67
C GLU A 64 23.31 -15.28 0.77
N HIS A 65 22.75 -14.30 0.08
CA HIS A 65 23.49 -13.49 -0.88
C HIS A 65 23.18 -11.98 -0.71
N PRO A 66 23.77 -11.33 0.32
CA PRO A 66 23.51 -9.92 0.58
C PRO A 66 24.03 -9.03 -0.56
N THR A 67 23.15 -8.45 -1.35
CA THR A 67 23.47 -7.60 -2.49
C THR A 67 22.60 -6.35 -2.53
N SER A 68 23.12 -5.28 -3.14
CA SER A 68 22.34 -4.08 -3.48
C SER A 68 21.66 -4.31 -4.82
N GLY A 69 20.33 -4.13 -4.89
CA GLY A 69 19.58 -4.29 -6.13
C GLY A 69 18.40 -5.27 -6.03
N SER A 70 18.22 -5.90 -4.86
CA SER A 70 17.04 -6.69 -4.52
C SER A 70 16.62 -7.68 -5.63
N PHE A 71 15.33 -7.74 -5.95
CA PHE A 71 14.76 -8.67 -6.94
C PHE A 71 15.55 -8.74 -8.26
N GLY A 72 15.98 -7.58 -8.78
CA GLY A 72 16.70 -7.52 -10.06
C GLY A 72 18.09 -8.13 -10.00
N ALA A 73 18.79 -7.96 -8.85
CA ALA A 73 20.10 -8.57 -8.68
C ALA A 73 20.02 -10.08 -8.54
N TYR A 74 19.01 -10.59 -7.83
CA TYR A 74 18.77 -12.03 -7.69
C TYR A 74 18.35 -12.66 -9.03
N ALA A 75 17.45 -12.01 -9.79
CA ALA A 75 17.08 -12.50 -11.12
C ALA A 75 18.26 -12.56 -12.08
N GLU A 76 19.18 -11.57 -12.03
CA GLU A 76 20.40 -11.57 -12.82
C GLU A 76 21.35 -12.70 -12.41
N HIS A 77 21.54 -12.89 -11.10
CA HIS A 77 22.49 -13.86 -10.56
C HIS A 77 22.02 -15.32 -10.75
N TYR A 78 20.74 -15.60 -10.45
CA TYR A 78 20.21 -16.98 -10.42
C TYR A 78 19.57 -17.42 -11.75
N ILE A 79 19.21 -16.49 -12.64
CA ILE A 79 18.57 -16.82 -13.91
C ILE A 79 19.46 -16.39 -15.08
N ASN A 80 19.48 -15.10 -15.41
CA ASN A 80 20.36 -14.53 -16.44
C ASN A 80 20.27 -12.98 -16.44
N PRO A 81 21.19 -12.28 -17.17
CA PRO A 81 21.20 -10.83 -17.26
C PRO A 81 19.91 -10.23 -17.83
N LEU A 82 19.27 -10.89 -18.77
CA LEU A 82 18.00 -10.43 -19.37
C LEU A 82 16.87 -10.44 -18.33
N ALA A 83 16.77 -11.50 -17.53
CA ALA A 83 15.80 -11.58 -16.44
C ALA A 83 16.02 -10.46 -15.42
N GLY A 84 17.28 -10.19 -15.05
CA GLY A 84 17.63 -9.08 -14.16
C GLY A 84 17.20 -7.72 -14.73
N PHE A 85 17.43 -7.49 -16.00
CA PHE A 85 17.00 -6.26 -16.69
C PHE A 85 15.48 -6.12 -16.68
N ILE A 86 14.75 -7.16 -17.09
CA ILE A 86 13.28 -7.15 -17.13
C ILE A 86 12.69 -6.87 -15.74
N VAL A 87 13.19 -7.53 -14.69
CA VAL A 87 12.70 -7.32 -13.32
C VAL A 87 12.96 -5.90 -12.84
N ARG A 88 14.15 -5.35 -13.07
CA ARG A 88 14.47 -3.96 -12.69
C ARG A 88 13.59 -2.95 -13.43
N TYR A 89 13.40 -3.14 -14.73
CA TYR A 89 12.60 -2.22 -15.54
C TYR A 89 11.11 -2.29 -15.18
N SER A 90 10.58 -3.50 -14.96
CA SER A 90 9.20 -3.70 -14.53
C SER A 90 8.95 -3.09 -13.16
N TYR A 91 9.87 -3.27 -12.21
CA TYR A 91 9.78 -2.66 -10.89
C TYR A 91 9.82 -1.14 -10.95
N TRP A 92 10.75 -0.57 -11.71
CA TRP A 92 10.82 0.87 -11.94
C TRP A 92 9.52 1.41 -12.55
N SER A 93 8.98 0.77 -13.57
CA SER A 93 7.72 1.17 -14.21
C SER A 93 6.55 1.11 -13.23
N CYS A 94 6.49 0.05 -12.42
CA CYS A 94 5.47 -0.09 -11.38
C CYS A 94 5.52 1.07 -10.36
N ILE A 95 6.69 1.44 -9.88
CA ILE A 95 6.85 2.54 -8.92
C ILE A 95 6.48 3.89 -9.55
N VAL A 96 6.89 4.16 -10.78
CA VAL A 96 6.54 5.41 -11.48
C VAL A 96 5.02 5.54 -11.64
N LEU A 97 4.35 4.47 -12.05
CA LEU A 97 2.89 4.46 -12.18
C LEU A 97 2.20 4.59 -10.81
N ALA A 98 2.72 3.91 -9.79
CA ALA A 98 2.18 4.01 -8.42
C ALA A 98 2.26 5.45 -7.89
N VAL A 99 3.41 6.12 -8.03
CA VAL A 99 3.56 7.53 -7.62
C VAL A 99 2.58 8.43 -8.37
N GLY A 100 2.41 8.22 -9.67
CA GLY A 100 1.44 8.97 -10.48
C GLY A 100 0.01 8.81 -9.99
N THR A 101 -0.41 7.58 -9.69
CA THR A 101 -1.76 7.32 -9.16
C THR A 101 -1.96 7.87 -7.75
N GLU A 102 -0.94 7.81 -6.90
CA GLU A 102 -1.03 8.35 -5.53
C GLU A 102 -1.16 9.87 -5.53
N VAL A 103 -0.36 10.58 -6.32
CA VAL A 103 -0.45 12.06 -6.43
C VAL A 103 -1.80 12.49 -7.00
N THR A 104 -2.32 11.76 -7.98
CA THR A 104 -3.64 12.04 -8.55
C THR A 104 -4.74 11.81 -7.53
N ALA A 105 -4.70 10.70 -6.77
CA ALA A 105 -5.67 10.43 -5.72
C ALA A 105 -5.66 11.50 -4.60
N VAL A 106 -4.47 11.99 -4.22
CA VAL A 106 -4.38 13.11 -3.26
C VAL A 106 -5.02 14.37 -3.81
N ALA A 107 -4.85 14.67 -5.10
CA ALA A 107 -5.51 15.81 -5.73
C ALA A 107 -7.04 15.67 -5.71
N ASP A 108 -7.59 14.48 -5.94
CA ASP A 108 -9.02 14.19 -5.84
C ASP A 108 -9.53 14.37 -4.39
N TYR A 109 -8.76 13.93 -3.39
CA TYR A 109 -9.12 14.16 -1.99
C TYR A 109 -9.14 15.66 -1.64
N MET A 110 -8.21 16.45 -2.17
CA MET A 110 -8.17 17.90 -1.95
C MET A 110 -9.36 18.63 -2.57
N GLN A 111 -9.97 18.12 -3.63
CA GLN A 111 -11.18 18.67 -4.22
C GLN A 111 -12.38 18.62 -3.27
N PHE A 112 -12.40 17.71 -2.30
CA PHE A 112 -13.46 17.67 -1.28
C PHE A 112 -13.49 18.96 -0.43
N TRP A 113 -12.30 19.48 -0.08
CA TRP A 113 -12.19 20.72 0.69
C TRP A 113 -12.13 21.98 -0.17
N PHE A 114 -11.60 21.88 -1.38
CA PHE A 114 -11.34 22.98 -2.29
C PHE A 114 -11.90 22.71 -3.70
N PRO A 115 -13.25 22.62 -3.84
CA PRO A 115 -13.87 22.22 -5.11
C PRO A 115 -13.62 23.19 -6.26
N ASN A 116 -13.31 24.46 -5.95
CA ASN A 116 -13.09 25.51 -6.95
C ASN A 116 -11.65 25.57 -7.50
N LEU A 117 -10.72 24.79 -6.91
CA LEU A 117 -9.34 24.76 -7.38
C LEU A 117 -9.14 23.59 -8.33
N PRO A 118 -8.53 23.79 -9.50
CA PRO A 118 -8.28 22.71 -10.43
C PRO A 118 -7.24 21.71 -9.90
N SER A 119 -7.45 20.40 -10.14
CA SER A 119 -6.65 19.30 -9.61
C SER A 119 -5.16 19.42 -9.94
N TRP A 120 -4.80 20.00 -11.08
CA TRP A 120 -3.39 20.11 -11.49
C TRP A 120 -2.54 20.95 -10.54
N ILE A 121 -3.14 21.93 -9.83
CA ILE A 121 -2.44 22.74 -8.80
C ILE A 121 -1.96 21.84 -7.67
N TRP A 122 -2.82 20.94 -7.20
CA TRP A 122 -2.50 19.98 -6.15
C TRP A 122 -1.47 18.95 -6.62
N ILE A 123 -1.58 18.48 -7.86
CA ILE A 123 -0.61 17.55 -8.45
C ILE A 123 0.79 18.19 -8.46
N ILE A 124 0.93 19.42 -8.94
CA ILE A 124 2.22 20.12 -8.95
C ILE A 124 2.73 20.36 -7.55
N PHE A 125 1.88 20.83 -6.64
CA PHE A 125 2.26 21.11 -5.27
C PHE A 125 2.79 19.88 -4.54
N PHE A 126 2.04 18.78 -4.56
CA PHE A 126 2.46 17.55 -3.87
C PHE A 126 3.65 16.88 -4.56
N SER A 127 3.70 16.84 -5.88
CA SER A 127 4.86 16.32 -6.62
C SER A 127 6.14 17.09 -6.28
N THR A 128 6.10 18.42 -6.29
CA THR A 128 7.25 19.26 -5.96
C THR A 128 7.68 19.06 -4.50
N THR A 129 6.70 18.97 -3.59
CA THR A 129 6.98 18.72 -2.16
C THR A 129 7.66 17.36 -1.96
N LEU A 130 7.16 16.30 -2.61
CA LEU A 130 7.76 14.97 -2.52
C LEU A 130 9.18 14.93 -3.08
N ILE A 131 9.41 15.58 -4.23
CA ILE A 131 10.76 15.70 -4.82
C ILE A 131 11.69 16.42 -3.85
N ALA A 132 11.25 17.54 -3.28
CA ALA A 132 12.03 18.31 -2.31
C ALA A 132 12.40 17.45 -1.09
N VAL A 133 11.44 16.78 -0.45
CA VAL A 133 11.68 15.92 0.71
C VAL A 133 12.68 14.81 0.39
N ASN A 134 12.56 14.17 -0.77
CA ASN A 134 13.47 13.10 -1.18
C ASN A 134 14.88 13.60 -1.52
N ALA A 135 15.03 14.86 -1.96
CA ALA A 135 16.31 15.45 -2.29
C ALA A 135 17.19 15.79 -1.07
N PHE A 136 16.60 15.96 0.14
CA PHE A 136 17.34 16.48 1.29
C PHE A 136 18.23 15.44 1.97
N SER A 137 17.75 14.31 2.41
CA SER A 137 18.58 13.19 2.92
C SER A 137 17.78 11.93 3.26
N VAL A 138 18.44 10.77 3.18
CA VAL A 138 17.86 9.47 3.57
C VAL A 138 17.43 9.42 5.05
N LYS A 139 18.18 10.10 5.93
CA LYS A 139 17.86 10.13 7.37
C LYS A 139 16.61 10.98 7.65
N ALA A 140 16.49 12.13 6.99
CA ALA A 140 15.29 12.97 7.10
C ALA A 140 14.07 12.24 6.52
N PHE A 141 14.21 11.58 5.38
CA PHE A 141 13.18 10.74 4.78
C PHE A 141 12.71 9.65 5.76
N GLY A 142 13.63 8.89 6.37
CA GLY A 142 13.27 7.84 7.32
C GLY A 142 12.49 8.35 8.55
N SER A 143 12.80 9.56 9.03
CA SER A 143 12.06 10.17 10.14
C SER A 143 10.67 10.66 9.73
N VAL A 144 10.56 11.30 8.58
CA VAL A 144 9.27 11.76 8.02
C VAL A 144 8.36 10.56 7.76
N GLU A 145 8.87 9.52 7.11
CA GLU A 145 8.12 8.29 6.80
C GLU A 145 7.67 7.57 8.08
N TYR A 146 8.48 7.55 9.13
CA TYR A 146 8.10 6.98 10.43
C TYR A 146 6.86 7.66 11.01
N TRP A 147 6.83 8.99 11.06
CA TRP A 147 5.69 9.74 11.61
C TRP A 147 4.45 9.63 10.74
N PHE A 148 4.59 9.72 9.42
CA PHE A 148 3.45 9.53 8.52
C PHE A 148 2.90 8.10 8.57
N SER A 149 3.75 7.10 8.74
CA SER A 149 3.31 5.71 8.94
C SER A 149 2.53 5.55 10.24
N MET A 150 2.97 6.18 11.33
CA MET A 150 2.23 6.20 12.59
C MET A 150 0.83 6.80 12.43
N ILE A 151 0.70 7.91 11.72
CA ILE A 151 -0.60 8.53 11.45
C ILE A 151 -1.50 7.59 10.65
N LYS A 152 -0.98 6.95 9.59
CA LYS A 152 -1.74 5.98 8.78
C LYS A 152 -2.24 4.80 9.63
N ILE A 153 -1.37 4.21 10.45
CA ILE A 153 -1.70 3.08 11.33
C ILE A 153 -2.78 3.49 12.32
N PHE A 154 -2.62 4.64 12.97
CA PHE A 154 -3.61 5.14 13.92
C PHE A 154 -4.97 5.38 13.26
N ALA A 155 -4.99 5.99 12.06
CA ALA A 155 -6.21 6.21 11.30
C ALA A 155 -6.93 4.89 10.96
N VAL A 156 -6.19 3.86 10.53
CA VAL A 156 -6.75 2.54 10.22
C VAL A 156 -7.31 1.87 11.49
N ILE A 157 -6.60 1.92 12.61
CA ILE A 157 -7.08 1.36 13.90
C ILE A 157 -8.34 2.10 14.37
N ALA A 158 -8.33 3.42 14.36
CA ALA A 158 -9.48 4.23 14.76
C ALA A 158 -10.71 3.94 13.88
N PHE A 159 -10.51 3.83 12.56
CA PHE A 159 -11.56 3.47 11.63
C PHE A 159 -12.14 2.07 11.92
N ASN A 160 -11.29 1.07 12.17
CA ASN A 160 -11.74 -0.28 12.51
C ASN A 160 -12.53 -0.32 13.82
N ILE A 161 -12.06 0.38 14.87
CA ILE A 161 -12.79 0.47 16.16
C ILE A 161 -14.16 1.11 15.94
N MET A 162 -14.21 2.21 15.18
CA MET A 162 -15.46 2.89 14.88
C MET A 162 -16.41 2.02 14.06
N ALA A 163 -15.90 1.30 13.06
CA ALA A 163 -16.68 0.38 12.24
C ALA A 163 -17.28 -0.76 13.08
N ILE A 164 -16.48 -1.35 13.97
CA ILE A 164 -16.94 -2.39 14.91
C ILE A 164 -18.00 -1.83 15.87
N ALA A 165 -17.76 -0.64 16.43
CA ALA A 165 -18.72 0.01 17.32
C ALA A 165 -20.05 0.30 16.63
N ILE A 166 -20.04 0.70 15.37
CA ILE A 166 -21.26 0.92 14.58
C ILE A 166 -21.93 -0.41 14.25
N ALA A 167 -21.16 -1.43 13.86
CA ALA A 167 -21.72 -2.74 13.48
C ALA A 167 -22.42 -3.46 14.63
N PHE A 168 -21.89 -3.36 15.85
CA PHE A 168 -22.39 -4.11 17.01
C PHE A 168 -22.98 -3.23 18.12
N GLY A 169 -22.74 -1.92 18.13
CA GLY A 169 -23.11 -1.01 19.22
C GLY A 169 -24.32 -0.13 18.98
N THR A 170 -24.99 -0.22 17.82
CA THR A 170 -26.16 0.62 17.52
C THR A 170 -27.43 0.09 18.15
N ARG A 171 -28.36 0.98 18.50
CA ARG A 171 -29.68 0.65 19.06
C ARG A 171 -30.60 -0.09 18.11
N THR A 172 -30.25 -0.19 16.84
CA THR A 172 -30.93 -1.02 15.84
C THR A 172 -30.33 -2.43 15.86
N PRO A 173 -31.10 -3.48 15.50
CA PRO A 173 -30.57 -4.83 15.40
C PRO A 173 -29.29 -4.82 14.57
N SER A 174 -28.25 -5.51 15.04
CA SER A 174 -26.96 -5.58 14.37
C SER A 174 -27.16 -5.89 12.88
N GLN A 175 -26.70 -4.98 12.04
CA GLN A 175 -26.76 -5.16 10.57
C GLN A 175 -25.53 -5.88 10.03
N ALA A 176 -24.59 -6.24 10.89
CA ALA A 176 -23.33 -6.87 10.48
C ALA A 176 -23.58 -8.18 9.71
N ILE A 177 -24.39 -9.07 10.26
CA ILE A 177 -24.73 -10.36 9.61
C ILE A 177 -25.64 -10.17 8.40
N PRO A 178 -26.75 -9.40 8.48
CA PRO A 178 -27.57 -9.11 7.30
C PRO A 178 -26.80 -8.47 6.15
N ASN A 179 -25.82 -7.60 6.43
CA ASN A 179 -25.00 -7.00 5.38
C ASN A 179 -24.03 -7.98 4.71
N LEU A 180 -23.62 -9.05 5.42
CA LEU A 180 -22.78 -10.11 4.84
C LEU A 180 -23.58 -11.10 3.98
N THR A 181 -24.88 -11.27 4.25
CA THR A 181 -25.71 -12.30 3.62
C THR A 181 -26.93 -11.73 2.88
N GLY A 182 -27.17 -10.41 2.97
CA GLY A 182 -28.33 -9.73 2.45
C GLY A 182 -28.28 -9.47 0.95
N VAL A 183 -28.27 -8.22 0.55
CA VAL A 183 -28.40 -7.79 -0.85
C VAL A 183 -27.34 -8.44 -1.76
N GLY A 184 -27.73 -9.47 -2.51
CA GLY A 184 -26.85 -10.21 -3.43
C GLY A 184 -26.04 -11.35 -2.79
N GLY A 185 -26.12 -11.57 -1.46
CA GLY A 185 -25.38 -12.63 -0.77
C GLY A 185 -23.91 -12.30 -0.50
N PHE A 186 -23.13 -13.32 -0.09
CA PHE A 186 -21.72 -13.18 0.24
C PHE A 186 -20.84 -12.84 -0.99
N SER A 187 -21.21 -13.35 -2.17
CA SER A 187 -20.51 -13.10 -3.44
C SER A 187 -21.53 -12.66 -4.51
N PRO A 188 -21.89 -11.37 -4.56
CA PRO A 188 -22.97 -10.86 -5.42
C PRO A 188 -22.74 -11.12 -6.92
N ASN A 189 -21.49 -11.10 -7.35
CA ASN A 189 -21.09 -11.32 -8.75
C ASN A 189 -20.44 -12.71 -8.99
N GLY A 190 -20.56 -13.64 -8.04
CA GLY A 190 -19.97 -14.98 -8.14
C GLY A 190 -18.44 -14.94 -8.25
N PHE A 191 -17.86 -15.86 -9.02
CA PHE A 191 -16.41 -15.92 -9.26
C PHE A 191 -15.92 -14.90 -10.30
N SER A 192 -16.80 -14.14 -10.93
CA SER A 192 -16.46 -13.11 -11.93
C SER A 192 -16.35 -11.70 -11.34
N GLY A 193 -16.69 -11.55 -10.07
CA GLY A 193 -16.64 -10.28 -9.33
C GLY A 193 -15.38 -10.04 -8.52
#